data_3c91eb58542bdb95a7b4f5d910f70373
#
_entry.id   3c91eb58542bdb95a7b4f5d910f70373
#
_cell.length_a   1.000
_cell.length_b   1.000
_cell.length_c   1.000
_cell.angle_alpha   90.00
_cell.angle_beta   90.00
_cell.angle_gamma   90.00
#
_symmetry.space_group_name_H-M   'P 1'
#
loop_
_entity.id
_entity.type
_entity.pdbx_description
1 polymer ?
#
loop_
_entity_poly.entity_id
_entity_poly.type
_entity_poly.pdbx_seq_one_letter_code
_entity_poly.pdbx_strand_id
1 'polypeptide(L)'
;KRVQMKHLKIGKKKIGNYFPTYFIADIGANHDGNLSRARKLIKLAKLAGADAVKFQHFSAKTIVSDHGFKKLKNLKSHQSKWKKSVFSVYETASINPKWTKILKSYCKKNKVEFMTSPYSLKIVDEINPFVSAIKIGSGDITWLDIIKKIAKKNKVGIIATGASSISEVNQAVKTYLNYNKSLILMQCNTNYTGNKKNLKYVNLNVLKQFKKIYPKLILGLSDHTFGHASVLGAVTLGARVIEKHFTDNNARVGPDHYFAMNPKTWREKVDATRDLEASLGDGLKKIEKNENNTKIVQRRRITA
;
A
#
# COMPACT_ATOMS: atom_id res chain seq x y z
N LYS A 1 -29.17 -4.84 -17.47
CA LYS A 1 -27.79 -5.25 -17.84
C LYS A 1 -27.04 -5.57 -16.56
N ARG A 2 -26.65 -6.84 -16.33
CA ARG A 2 -25.78 -7.23 -15.21
C ARG A 2 -24.46 -6.46 -15.36
N VAL A 3 -24.17 -5.53 -14.46
CA VAL A 3 -22.87 -4.85 -14.38
C VAL A 3 -21.86 -5.96 -14.08
N GLN A 4 -21.02 -6.30 -15.07
CA GLN A 4 -19.98 -7.29 -14.89
C GLN A 4 -19.06 -6.80 -13.76
N MET A 5 -19.07 -7.50 -12.62
CA MET A 5 -18.34 -7.13 -11.42
C MET A 5 -16.84 -7.09 -11.72
N LYS A 6 -16.29 -5.90 -11.84
CA LYS A 6 -14.88 -5.73 -12.17
C LYS A 6 -14.03 -6.05 -10.94
N HIS A 7 -13.25 -7.10 -11.02
CA HIS A 7 -12.27 -7.47 -10.02
C HIS A 7 -10.94 -7.82 -10.66
N LEU A 8 -9.87 -7.62 -9.91
CA LEU A 8 -8.53 -8.14 -10.20
C LEU A 8 -8.25 -9.32 -9.27
N LYS A 9 -7.22 -10.09 -9.61
CA LYS A 9 -6.79 -11.21 -8.78
C LYS A 9 -5.31 -11.06 -8.45
N ILE A 10 -4.99 -11.04 -7.15
CA ILE A 10 -3.60 -11.10 -6.65
C ILE A 10 -3.45 -12.41 -5.89
N GLY A 11 -2.59 -13.30 -6.39
CA GLY A 11 -2.50 -14.65 -5.88
C GLY A 11 -3.86 -15.36 -5.98
N LYS A 12 -4.39 -15.81 -4.85
CA LYS A 12 -5.69 -16.48 -4.77
C LYS A 12 -6.86 -15.54 -4.44
N LYS A 13 -6.59 -14.27 -4.08
CA LYS A 13 -7.62 -13.32 -3.64
C LYS A 13 -8.14 -12.45 -4.77
N LYS A 14 -9.46 -12.28 -4.81
CA LYS A 14 -10.15 -11.30 -5.65
C LYS A 14 -10.17 -9.95 -4.94
N ILE A 15 -9.97 -8.88 -5.71
CA ILE A 15 -9.91 -7.49 -5.22
C ILE A 15 -10.87 -6.65 -6.07
N GLY A 16 -11.69 -5.85 -5.44
CA GLY A 16 -12.67 -4.99 -6.08
C GLY A 16 -13.75 -4.53 -5.12
N ASN A 17 -14.72 -3.77 -5.61
CA ASN A 17 -15.72 -3.09 -4.77
C ASN A 17 -16.58 -4.03 -3.90
N TYR A 18 -16.72 -5.28 -4.30
CA TYR A 18 -17.56 -6.29 -3.63
C TYR A 18 -16.75 -7.31 -2.82
N PHE A 19 -15.46 -7.03 -2.63
CA PHE A 19 -14.57 -7.89 -1.86
C PHE A 19 -13.97 -7.11 -0.70
N PRO A 20 -13.62 -7.78 0.40
CA PRO A 20 -12.97 -7.13 1.53
C PRO A 20 -11.71 -6.38 1.12
N THR A 21 -11.43 -5.27 1.78
CA THR A 21 -10.20 -4.49 1.58
C THR A 21 -8.97 -5.38 1.71
N TYR A 22 -8.07 -5.25 0.74
CA TYR A 22 -6.83 -6.00 0.66
C TYR A 22 -5.69 -5.23 1.34
N PHE A 23 -5.02 -5.86 2.30
CA PHE A 23 -3.98 -5.23 3.10
C PHE A 23 -2.58 -5.69 2.71
N ILE A 24 -1.72 -4.74 2.36
CA ILE A 24 -0.30 -4.94 2.02
C ILE A 24 0.56 -4.41 3.17
N ALA A 25 1.25 -5.29 3.87
CA ALA A 25 2.24 -4.93 4.88
C ALA A 25 3.59 -4.67 4.19
N ASP A 26 3.98 -3.41 4.08
CA ASP A 26 5.29 -3.05 3.55
C ASP A 26 6.37 -3.25 4.62
N ILE A 27 7.05 -4.38 4.54
CA ILE A 27 8.22 -4.64 5.38
C ILE A 27 9.36 -3.71 4.94
N GLY A 28 9.41 -3.37 3.64
CA GLY A 28 10.41 -2.43 3.11
C GLY A 28 11.82 -2.81 3.52
N ALA A 29 12.50 -1.87 4.19
CA ALA A 29 13.83 -2.04 4.74
C ALA A 29 13.85 -2.59 6.19
N ASN A 30 12.70 -2.76 6.85
CA ASN A 30 12.59 -3.13 8.28
C ASN A 30 13.11 -4.53 8.63
N HIS A 31 13.60 -5.28 7.65
CA HIS A 31 14.35 -6.52 7.86
C HIS A 31 15.79 -6.26 8.37
N ASP A 32 16.29 -5.02 8.31
CA ASP A 32 17.62 -4.60 8.80
C ASP A 32 18.76 -5.50 8.30
N GLY A 33 18.74 -5.93 7.03
CA GLY A 33 19.75 -6.82 6.45
C GLY A 33 19.75 -8.24 7.03
N ASN A 34 18.70 -8.67 7.74
CA ASN A 34 18.64 -9.95 8.44
C ASN A 34 17.50 -10.84 7.91
N LEU A 35 17.83 -11.98 7.30
CA LEU A 35 16.86 -12.90 6.72
C LEU A 35 15.93 -13.53 7.77
N SER A 36 16.43 -13.83 8.97
CA SER A 36 15.62 -14.39 10.05
C SER A 36 14.55 -13.37 10.50
N ARG A 37 14.93 -12.08 10.59
CA ARG A 37 13.98 -11.01 10.85
C ARG A 37 12.97 -10.86 9.74
N ALA A 38 13.39 -10.89 8.48
CA ALA A 38 12.46 -10.82 7.34
C ALA A 38 11.40 -11.93 7.44
N ARG A 39 11.79 -13.17 7.78
CA ARG A 39 10.87 -14.28 8.03
C ARG A 39 9.95 -14.02 9.23
N LYS A 40 10.49 -13.51 10.35
CA LYS A 40 9.69 -13.14 11.53
C LYS A 40 8.62 -12.12 11.17
N LEU A 41 8.97 -11.06 10.43
CA LEU A 41 8.04 -10.00 10.00
C LEU A 41 6.95 -10.55 9.09
N ILE A 42 7.25 -11.46 8.16
CA ILE A 42 6.24 -12.16 7.34
C ILE A 42 5.20 -12.86 8.22
N LYS A 43 5.67 -13.64 9.21
CA LYS A 43 4.78 -14.37 10.13
C LYS A 43 3.91 -13.42 10.95
N LEU A 44 4.51 -12.37 11.53
CA LEU A 44 3.80 -11.37 12.33
C LEU A 44 2.77 -10.59 11.50
N ALA A 45 3.12 -10.15 10.29
CA ALA A 45 2.20 -9.46 9.39
C ALA A 45 1.00 -10.34 9.05
N LYS A 46 1.22 -11.62 8.75
CA LYS A 46 0.14 -12.58 8.48
C LYS A 46 -0.77 -12.77 9.68
N LEU A 47 -0.23 -12.96 10.87
CA LEU A 47 -1.02 -13.11 12.11
C LEU A 47 -1.82 -11.84 12.43
N ALA A 48 -1.27 -10.66 12.12
CA ALA A 48 -1.96 -9.40 12.25
C ALA A 48 -3.03 -9.14 11.17
N GLY A 49 -3.19 -10.03 10.18
CA GLY A 49 -4.26 -9.97 9.18
C GLY A 49 -3.86 -9.37 7.83
N ALA A 50 -2.57 -9.27 7.52
CA ALA A 50 -2.11 -8.87 6.19
C ALA A 50 -2.45 -9.94 5.14
N ASP A 51 -2.83 -9.50 3.95
CA ASP A 51 -3.07 -10.33 2.77
C ASP A 51 -1.79 -10.56 1.98
N ALA A 52 -0.94 -9.54 1.93
CA ALA A 52 0.37 -9.59 1.32
C ALA A 52 1.41 -8.92 2.21
N VAL A 53 2.65 -9.34 2.03
CA VAL A 53 3.84 -8.62 2.52
C VAL A 53 4.64 -8.13 1.33
N LYS A 54 5.14 -6.89 1.44
CA LYS A 54 5.91 -6.27 0.38
C LYS A 54 7.33 -5.99 0.87
N PHE A 55 8.29 -6.29 0.00
CA PHE A 55 9.70 -5.91 0.14
C PHE A 55 10.08 -4.87 -0.91
N GLN A 56 11.31 -4.41 -0.86
CA GLN A 56 11.84 -3.42 -1.79
C GLN A 56 13.16 -3.95 -2.34
N HIS A 57 13.18 -4.27 -3.65
CA HIS A 57 14.38 -4.75 -4.33
C HIS A 57 15.12 -3.58 -4.95
N PHE A 58 16.09 -3.04 -4.23
CA PHE A 58 16.98 -1.99 -4.68
C PHE A 58 18.44 -2.31 -4.34
N SER A 59 19.33 -1.61 -4.99
CA SER A 59 20.72 -1.46 -4.61
C SER A 59 20.97 0.02 -4.35
N ALA A 60 21.69 0.38 -3.30
CA ALA A 60 22.03 1.76 -3.01
C ALA A 60 22.63 2.47 -4.24
N LYS A 61 23.48 1.77 -4.99
CA LYS A 61 24.13 2.27 -6.22
C LYS A 61 23.14 2.65 -7.33
N THR A 62 21.92 2.09 -7.33
CA THR A 62 20.93 2.35 -8.40
C THR A 62 19.86 3.36 -8.02
N ILE A 63 19.72 3.72 -6.74
CA ILE A 63 18.67 4.62 -6.28
C ILE A 63 19.16 5.88 -5.57
N VAL A 64 20.44 5.91 -5.16
CA VAL A 64 21.02 7.03 -4.40
C VAL A 64 22.33 7.47 -5.01
N SER A 65 22.44 8.77 -5.31
CA SER A 65 23.71 9.42 -5.58
C SER A 65 24.27 9.98 -4.28
N ASP A 66 25.31 9.36 -3.72
CA ASP A 66 25.98 9.86 -2.49
C ASP A 66 26.49 11.31 -2.68
N HIS A 67 27.05 11.61 -3.85
CA HIS A 67 27.49 12.95 -4.22
C HIS A 67 26.32 13.94 -4.30
N GLY A 68 25.20 13.53 -4.94
CA GLY A 68 24.01 14.36 -5.07
C GLY A 68 23.41 14.71 -3.70
N PHE A 69 23.26 13.72 -2.82
CA PHE A 69 22.73 13.96 -1.47
C PHE A 69 23.64 14.85 -0.62
N LYS A 70 24.97 14.72 -0.73
CA LYS A 70 25.91 15.60 -0.04
C LYS A 70 25.82 17.06 -0.50
N LYS A 71 25.47 17.33 -1.76
CA LYS A 71 25.23 18.68 -2.29
C LYS A 71 23.90 19.30 -1.85
N LEU A 72 22.91 18.49 -1.49
CA LEU A 72 21.58 18.95 -1.06
C LEU A 72 21.55 19.41 0.40
N LYS A 73 22.55 20.20 0.82
CA LYS A 73 22.81 20.62 2.23
C LYS A 73 21.59 21.20 2.98
N ASN A 74 20.57 21.70 2.30
CA ASN A 74 19.42 22.38 2.91
C ASN A 74 18.08 21.63 2.77
N LEU A 75 18.06 20.39 2.29
CA LEU A 75 16.81 19.64 2.13
C LEU A 75 16.35 19.08 3.47
N LYS A 76 15.24 19.61 3.99
CA LYS A 76 14.54 19.08 5.17
C LYS A 76 13.73 17.83 4.81
N SER A 77 14.39 16.69 4.63
CA SER A 77 13.73 15.39 4.49
C SER A 77 13.89 14.56 5.77
N HIS A 78 13.14 13.46 5.89
CA HIS A 78 13.32 12.52 7.00
C HIS A 78 14.74 11.94 7.03
N GLN A 79 15.39 11.81 5.86
CA GLN A 79 16.76 11.32 5.70
C GLN A 79 17.80 12.29 6.29
N SER A 80 17.50 13.58 6.37
CA SER A 80 18.44 14.57 6.97
C SER A 80 18.68 14.36 8.46
N LYS A 81 17.86 13.55 9.13
CA LYS A 81 17.98 13.17 10.54
C LYS A 81 18.84 11.93 10.78
N TRP A 82 19.27 11.25 9.72
CA TRP A 82 20.07 10.04 9.86
C TRP A 82 21.51 10.36 10.23
N LYS A 83 22.05 9.62 11.21
CA LYS A 83 23.45 9.77 11.66
C LYS A 83 24.46 9.29 10.61
N LYS A 84 24.09 8.34 9.77
CA LYS A 84 24.89 7.79 8.67
C LYS A 84 24.51 8.48 7.35
N SER A 85 25.41 8.43 6.37
CA SER A 85 25.09 8.92 5.02
C SER A 85 23.87 8.18 4.47
N VAL A 86 23.08 8.84 3.63
CA VAL A 86 21.90 8.25 2.99
C VAL A 86 22.30 7.00 2.20
N PHE A 87 23.42 7.05 1.48
CA PHE A 87 23.97 5.90 0.76
C PHE A 87 24.21 4.70 1.69
N SER A 88 24.91 4.89 2.82
CA SER A 88 25.22 3.83 3.77
C SER A 88 23.96 3.20 4.40
N VAL A 89 22.94 4.02 4.67
CA VAL A 89 21.65 3.51 5.18
C VAL A 89 20.97 2.63 4.13
N TYR A 90 20.89 3.07 2.88
CA TYR A 90 20.32 2.28 1.80
C TYR A 90 21.15 1.03 1.46
N GLU A 91 22.48 1.09 1.58
CA GLU A 91 23.34 -0.08 1.38
C GLU A 91 23.03 -1.16 2.41
N THR A 92 22.95 -0.80 3.69
CA THR A 92 22.58 -1.72 4.77
C THR A 92 21.14 -2.24 4.63
N ALA A 93 20.22 -1.40 4.11
CA ALA A 93 18.81 -1.73 3.93
C ALA A 93 18.53 -2.51 2.63
N SER A 94 19.51 -2.65 1.72
CA SER A 94 19.35 -3.39 0.48
C SER A 94 19.05 -4.87 0.74
N ILE A 95 18.05 -5.39 0.01
CA ILE A 95 17.71 -6.80 0.11
C ILE A 95 18.72 -7.65 -0.67
N ASN A 96 19.17 -8.76 -0.08
CA ASN A 96 20.00 -9.71 -0.83
C ASN A 96 19.14 -10.43 -1.88
N PRO A 97 19.48 -10.37 -3.19
CA PRO A 97 18.69 -10.99 -4.25
C PRO A 97 18.47 -12.49 -4.07
N LYS A 98 19.41 -13.19 -3.45
CA LYS A 98 19.29 -14.62 -3.14
C LYS A 98 18.14 -14.96 -2.18
N TRP A 99 17.63 -13.95 -1.43
CA TRP A 99 16.52 -14.16 -0.52
C TRP A 99 15.16 -14.23 -1.20
N THR A 100 15.00 -13.71 -2.41
CA THR A 100 13.72 -13.62 -3.11
C THR A 100 12.97 -14.95 -3.14
N LYS A 101 13.64 -16.01 -3.61
CA LYS A 101 13.08 -17.37 -3.64
C LYS A 101 12.75 -17.91 -2.23
N ILE A 102 13.63 -17.64 -1.26
CA ILE A 102 13.45 -18.07 0.13
C ILE A 102 12.24 -17.37 0.76
N LEU A 103 12.13 -16.05 0.60
CA LEU A 103 11.03 -15.25 1.15
C LEU A 103 9.69 -15.61 0.47
N LYS A 104 9.67 -15.79 -0.86
CA LYS A 104 8.48 -16.29 -1.57
C LYS A 104 8.02 -17.65 -1.04
N SER A 105 8.94 -18.59 -0.85
CA SER A 105 8.63 -19.91 -0.28
C SER A 105 8.07 -19.78 1.14
N TYR A 106 8.67 -18.91 1.96
CA TYR A 106 8.22 -18.70 3.33
C TYR A 106 6.84 -18.01 3.38
N CYS A 107 6.56 -17.07 2.48
CA CYS A 107 5.24 -16.47 2.32
C CYS A 107 4.19 -17.51 1.93
N LYS A 108 4.51 -18.40 0.98
CA LYS A 108 3.63 -19.52 0.58
C LYS A 108 3.29 -20.42 1.76
N LYS A 109 4.29 -20.80 2.58
CA LYS A 109 4.09 -21.61 3.80
C LYS A 109 3.17 -20.90 4.80
N ASN A 110 3.28 -19.59 4.95
CA ASN A 110 2.46 -18.80 5.86
C ASN A 110 1.12 -18.33 5.24
N LYS A 111 0.77 -18.74 4.03
CA LYS A 111 -0.48 -18.38 3.32
C LYS A 111 -0.66 -16.85 3.23
N VAL A 112 0.41 -16.12 2.94
CA VAL A 112 0.43 -14.67 2.65
C VAL A 112 1.08 -14.44 1.30
N GLU A 113 0.60 -13.44 0.53
CA GLU A 113 1.17 -13.16 -0.79
C GLU A 113 2.51 -12.41 -0.66
N PHE A 114 3.47 -12.77 -1.50
CA PHE A 114 4.76 -12.08 -1.62
C PHE A 114 4.70 -11.04 -2.71
N MET A 115 5.07 -9.81 -2.40
CA MET A 115 5.15 -8.70 -3.33
C MET A 115 6.47 -7.95 -3.18
N THR A 116 6.82 -7.15 -4.18
CA THR A 116 7.97 -6.27 -4.09
C THR A 116 7.85 -5.07 -5.04
N SER A 117 8.62 -4.02 -4.73
CA SER A 117 8.92 -2.91 -5.63
C SER A 117 10.32 -3.13 -6.22
N PRO A 118 10.46 -3.24 -7.54
CA PRO A 118 11.76 -3.25 -8.21
C PRO A 118 12.22 -1.82 -8.51
N TYR A 119 13.50 -1.52 -8.30
CA TYR A 119 14.08 -0.19 -8.52
C TYR A 119 15.13 -0.20 -9.64
N SER A 120 15.06 -1.15 -10.55
CA SER A 120 15.79 -1.13 -11.83
C SER A 120 15.12 -2.02 -12.87
N LEU A 121 15.38 -1.75 -14.14
CA LEU A 121 14.83 -2.54 -15.25
C LEU A 121 15.26 -4.03 -15.17
N LYS A 122 16.47 -4.30 -14.72
CA LYS A 122 17.00 -5.66 -14.54
C LYS A 122 16.21 -6.39 -13.45
N ILE A 123 16.00 -5.74 -12.31
CA ILE A 123 15.28 -6.34 -11.17
C ILE A 123 13.83 -6.68 -11.54
N VAL A 124 13.18 -5.93 -12.43
CA VAL A 124 11.83 -6.29 -12.92
C VAL A 124 11.80 -7.70 -13.52
N ASP A 125 12.82 -8.08 -14.28
CA ASP A 125 12.90 -9.43 -14.84
C ASP A 125 13.19 -10.48 -13.78
N GLU A 126 14.10 -10.17 -12.87
CA GLU A 126 14.55 -11.08 -11.81
C GLU A 126 13.42 -11.45 -10.84
N ILE A 127 12.56 -10.47 -10.48
CA ILE A 127 11.47 -10.69 -9.52
C ILE A 127 10.20 -11.27 -10.15
N ASN A 128 10.04 -11.13 -11.46
CA ASN A 128 8.81 -11.50 -12.17
C ASN A 128 8.32 -12.93 -11.92
N PRO A 129 9.18 -13.98 -11.83
CA PRO A 129 8.72 -15.36 -11.55
C PRO A 129 8.13 -15.55 -10.15
N PHE A 130 8.41 -14.64 -9.22
CA PHE A 130 8.08 -14.80 -7.80
C PHE A 130 6.85 -14.04 -7.34
N VAL A 131 6.33 -13.11 -8.14
CA VAL A 131 5.26 -12.17 -7.75
C VAL A 131 3.99 -12.33 -8.58
N SER A 132 2.84 -12.06 -7.99
CA SER A 132 1.54 -11.93 -8.68
C SER A 132 1.17 -10.48 -8.98
N ALA A 133 1.78 -9.54 -8.26
CA ALA A 133 1.63 -8.12 -8.47
C ALA A 133 2.96 -7.40 -8.24
N ILE A 134 3.16 -6.29 -8.93
CA ILE A 134 4.39 -5.49 -8.85
C ILE A 134 4.02 -4.07 -8.44
N LYS A 135 4.69 -3.55 -7.40
CA LYS A 135 4.48 -2.19 -6.92
C LYS A 135 5.45 -1.23 -7.61
N ILE A 136 4.92 -0.12 -8.08
CA ILE A 136 5.68 1.05 -8.54
C ILE A 136 5.55 2.10 -7.44
N GLY A 137 6.67 2.44 -6.83
CA GLY A 137 6.74 3.46 -5.77
C GLY A 137 6.47 4.86 -6.31
N SER A 138 6.09 5.78 -5.43
CA SER A 138 5.83 7.17 -5.82
C SER A 138 7.04 7.84 -6.46
N GLY A 139 8.26 7.49 -6.03
CA GLY A 139 9.50 8.04 -6.60
C GLY A 139 9.75 7.65 -8.06
N ASP A 140 9.12 6.57 -8.53
CA ASP A 140 9.34 6.04 -9.88
C ASP A 140 8.19 6.36 -10.85
N ILE A 141 7.19 7.15 -10.43
CA ILE A 141 6.00 7.42 -11.24
C ILE A 141 6.32 8.14 -12.56
N THR A 142 7.40 8.89 -12.61
CA THR A 142 7.88 9.58 -13.82
C THR A 142 8.83 8.73 -14.66
N TRP A 143 9.26 7.56 -14.17
CA TRP A 143 10.12 6.65 -14.92
C TRP A 143 9.28 5.74 -15.82
N LEU A 144 8.87 6.29 -16.98
CA LEU A 144 7.92 5.63 -17.88
C LEU A 144 8.45 4.29 -18.43
N ASP A 145 9.77 4.13 -18.57
CA ASP A 145 10.36 2.88 -19.06
C ASP A 145 10.18 1.72 -18.09
N ILE A 146 10.32 1.94 -16.78
CA ILE A 146 10.08 0.89 -15.79
C ILE A 146 8.59 0.56 -15.74
N ILE A 147 7.70 1.56 -15.82
CA ILE A 147 6.24 1.38 -15.88
C ILE A 147 5.86 0.52 -17.08
N LYS A 148 6.36 0.86 -18.27
CA LYS A 148 6.17 0.09 -19.50
C LYS A 148 6.68 -1.34 -19.38
N LYS A 149 7.87 -1.51 -18.81
CA LYS A 149 8.47 -2.84 -18.61
C LYS A 149 7.64 -3.70 -17.66
N ILE A 150 7.18 -3.14 -16.54
CA ILE A 150 6.31 -3.82 -15.57
C ILE A 150 4.97 -4.19 -16.22
N ALA A 151 4.35 -3.27 -16.96
CA ALA A 151 3.08 -3.54 -17.63
C ALA A 151 3.16 -4.74 -18.59
N LYS A 152 4.28 -4.89 -19.32
CA LYS A 152 4.54 -6.02 -20.23
C LYS A 152 4.70 -7.38 -19.51
N LYS A 153 4.83 -7.42 -18.18
CA LYS A 153 4.95 -8.68 -17.42
C LYS A 153 3.62 -9.38 -17.18
N ASN A 154 2.49 -8.80 -17.61
CA ASN A 154 1.15 -9.37 -17.44
C ASN A 154 0.79 -9.69 -15.97
N LYS A 155 1.34 -8.94 -15.03
CA LYS A 155 1.00 -8.99 -13.60
C LYS A 155 0.08 -7.83 -13.26
N VAL A 156 -0.53 -7.86 -12.07
CA VAL A 156 -1.22 -6.68 -11.55
C VAL A 156 -0.18 -5.61 -11.20
N GLY A 157 -0.33 -4.42 -11.77
CA GLY A 157 0.45 -3.26 -11.39
C GLY A 157 -0.22 -2.49 -10.27
N ILE A 158 0.58 -1.93 -9.38
CA ILE A 158 0.11 -1.05 -8.31
C ILE A 158 0.96 0.22 -8.37
N ILE A 159 0.37 1.36 -8.72
CA ILE A 159 1.06 2.65 -8.80
C ILE A 159 0.65 3.51 -7.62
N ALA A 160 1.63 3.98 -6.83
CA ALA A 160 1.44 5.02 -5.83
C ALA A 160 1.75 6.41 -6.43
N THR A 161 0.99 7.42 -6.01
CA THR A 161 0.97 8.76 -6.64
C THR A 161 1.48 9.87 -5.73
N GLY A 162 2.29 9.55 -4.73
CA GLY A 162 2.84 10.55 -3.84
C GLY A 162 3.80 11.50 -4.56
N ALA A 163 3.84 12.77 -4.12
CA ALA A 163 4.67 13.83 -4.69
C ALA A 163 4.52 13.99 -6.22
N SER A 164 3.32 13.76 -6.76
CA SER A 164 3.06 13.80 -8.19
C SER A 164 1.89 14.71 -8.53
N SER A 165 2.00 15.39 -9.66
CA SER A 165 0.90 16.13 -10.28
C SER A 165 -0.08 15.18 -10.99
N ILE A 166 -1.30 15.65 -11.25
CA ILE A 166 -2.27 14.86 -12.01
C ILE A 166 -1.80 14.55 -13.45
N SER A 167 -0.98 15.43 -14.04
CA SER A 167 -0.39 15.22 -15.36
C SER A 167 0.55 14.02 -15.36
N GLU A 168 1.44 13.92 -14.36
CA GLU A 168 2.37 12.80 -14.20
C GLU A 168 1.62 11.49 -13.92
N VAL A 169 0.58 11.54 -13.09
CA VAL A 169 -0.30 10.39 -12.85
C VAL A 169 -0.96 9.93 -14.16
N ASN A 170 -1.47 10.87 -14.97
CA ASN A 170 -2.08 10.55 -16.27
C ASN A 170 -1.08 9.87 -17.22
N GLN A 171 0.16 10.36 -17.29
CA GLN A 171 1.20 9.76 -18.11
C GLN A 171 1.53 8.34 -17.66
N ALA A 172 1.72 8.15 -16.35
CA ALA A 172 2.02 6.84 -15.76
C ALA A 172 0.89 5.82 -16.03
N VAL A 173 -0.36 6.22 -15.75
CA VAL A 173 -1.54 5.38 -15.97
C VAL A 173 -1.72 5.05 -17.46
N LYS A 174 -1.60 6.03 -18.35
CA LYS A 174 -1.69 5.82 -19.81
C LYS A 174 -0.61 4.86 -20.27
N THR A 175 0.64 5.08 -19.86
CA THR A 175 1.78 4.21 -20.20
C THR A 175 1.52 2.77 -19.77
N TYR A 176 1.04 2.55 -18.54
CA TYR A 176 0.72 1.22 -18.05
C TYR A 176 -0.43 0.57 -18.84
N LEU A 177 -1.55 1.30 -19.02
CA LEU A 177 -2.77 0.80 -19.64
C LEU A 177 -2.64 0.50 -21.14
N ASN A 178 -1.62 1.04 -21.82
CA ASN A 178 -1.30 0.67 -23.20
C ASN A 178 -0.89 -0.80 -23.34
N TYR A 179 -0.38 -1.43 -22.27
CA TYR A 179 0.12 -2.81 -22.31
C TYR A 179 -0.65 -3.76 -21.38
N ASN A 180 -1.26 -3.25 -20.29
CA ASN A 180 -1.93 -4.09 -19.31
C ASN A 180 -3.11 -3.36 -18.66
N LYS A 181 -4.27 -4.01 -18.59
CA LYS A 181 -5.49 -3.44 -17.99
C LYS A 181 -5.62 -3.70 -16.49
N SER A 182 -4.72 -4.50 -15.91
CA SER A 182 -4.75 -4.90 -14.49
C SER A 182 -3.95 -3.92 -13.65
N LEU A 183 -4.54 -2.76 -13.34
CA LEU A 183 -3.90 -1.67 -12.60
C LEU A 183 -4.71 -1.28 -11.37
N ILE A 184 -4.00 -1.08 -10.26
CA ILE A 184 -4.47 -0.46 -9.02
C ILE A 184 -3.78 0.88 -8.88
N LEU A 185 -4.55 1.95 -8.64
CA LEU A 185 -4.04 3.31 -8.46
C LEU A 185 -4.21 3.74 -7.01
N MET A 186 -3.12 4.11 -6.35
CA MET A 186 -3.12 4.46 -4.92
C MET A 186 -2.85 5.94 -4.70
N GLN A 187 -3.75 6.62 -3.99
CA GLN A 187 -3.40 7.91 -3.37
C GLN A 187 -2.26 7.69 -2.37
N CYS A 188 -1.35 8.63 -2.31
CA CYS A 188 -0.21 8.59 -1.39
C CYS A 188 0.23 9.99 -1.01
N ASN A 189 0.72 10.15 0.21
CA ASN A 189 1.53 11.29 0.64
C ASN A 189 2.88 10.75 1.12
N THR A 190 3.97 11.18 0.49
CA THR A 190 5.33 10.67 0.73
C THR A 190 6.05 11.35 1.90
N ASN A 191 5.32 11.88 2.87
CA ASN A 191 5.93 12.37 4.09
C ASN A 191 6.06 11.24 5.13
N TYR A 192 7.28 10.77 5.33
CA TYR A 192 7.63 9.63 6.19
C TYR A 192 7.93 10.02 7.64
N THR A 193 7.46 11.17 8.11
CA THR A 193 7.79 11.63 9.48
C THR A 193 6.87 11.06 10.55
N GLY A 194 5.76 10.42 10.18
CA GLY A 194 4.75 9.91 11.10
C GLY A 194 4.08 10.99 11.97
N ASN A 195 4.26 12.27 11.67
CA ASN A 195 3.70 13.35 12.47
C ASN A 195 2.18 13.45 12.27
N LYS A 196 1.41 13.58 13.35
CA LYS A 196 -0.05 13.80 13.30
C LYS A 196 -0.47 14.99 12.42
N LYS A 197 0.38 16.04 12.34
CA LYS A 197 0.16 17.19 11.46
C LYS A 197 0.12 16.82 9.97
N ASN A 198 0.66 15.66 9.59
CA ASN A 198 0.63 15.18 8.21
C ASN A 198 -0.77 14.78 7.74
N LEU A 199 -1.70 14.48 8.67
CA LEU A 199 -3.06 14.10 8.31
C LEU A 199 -3.73 15.15 7.40
N LYS A 200 -3.47 16.44 7.60
CA LYS A 200 -4.01 17.52 6.75
C LYS A 200 -3.52 17.47 5.29
N TYR A 201 -2.43 16.76 5.01
CA TYR A 201 -1.83 16.65 3.67
C TYR A 201 -2.11 15.31 2.98
N VAL A 202 -2.76 14.36 3.64
CA VAL A 202 -3.09 13.05 3.03
C VAL A 202 -4.04 13.20 1.85
N ASN A 203 -4.91 14.20 1.91
CA ASN A 203 -5.83 14.58 0.84
C ASN A 203 -6.62 13.39 0.26
N LEU A 204 -7.36 12.70 1.11
CA LEU A 204 -8.16 11.54 0.72
C LEU A 204 -9.19 11.83 -0.38
N ASN A 205 -9.63 13.10 -0.51
CA ASN A 205 -10.56 13.49 -1.56
C ASN A 205 -10.02 13.31 -2.99
N VAL A 206 -8.70 13.15 -3.16
CA VAL A 206 -8.09 12.74 -4.43
C VAL A 206 -8.66 11.41 -4.93
N LEU A 207 -9.08 10.51 -4.03
CA LEU A 207 -9.75 9.27 -4.43
C LEU A 207 -11.06 9.51 -5.20
N LYS A 208 -11.81 10.58 -4.86
CA LYS A 208 -13.00 11.00 -5.63
C LYS A 208 -12.61 11.46 -7.03
N GLN A 209 -11.52 12.22 -7.15
CA GLN A 209 -10.99 12.66 -8.44
C GLN A 209 -10.55 11.45 -9.28
N PHE A 210 -9.78 10.54 -8.70
CA PHE A 210 -9.36 9.32 -9.39
C PHE A 210 -10.56 8.46 -9.82
N LYS A 211 -11.59 8.36 -8.98
CA LYS A 211 -12.83 7.62 -9.34
C LYS A 211 -13.50 8.21 -10.57
N LYS A 212 -13.52 9.55 -10.68
CA LYS A 212 -14.09 10.28 -11.82
C LYS A 212 -13.24 10.09 -13.09
N ILE A 213 -11.91 10.25 -12.99
CA ILE A 213 -10.99 10.17 -14.13
C ILE A 213 -10.80 8.73 -14.60
N TYR A 214 -10.69 7.78 -13.65
CA TYR A 214 -10.38 6.38 -13.91
C TYR A 214 -11.46 5.44 -13.34
N PRO A 215 -12.72 5.51 -13.80
CA PRO A 215 -13.85 4.77 -13.21
C PRO A 215 -13.67 3.24 -13.28
N LYS A 216 -12.77 2.79 -14.14
CA LYS A 216 -12.48 1.37 -14.35
C LYS A 216 -11.34 0.83 -13.49
N LEU A 217 -10.58 1.66 -12.81
CA LEU A 217 -9.48 1.23 -11.97
C LEU A 217 -9.95 0.89 -10.54
N ILE A 218 -9.24 -0.04 -9.91
CA ILE A 218 -9.36 -0.25 -8.48
C ILE A 218 -8.48 0.80 -7.79
N LEU A 219 -9.05 1.47 -6.79
CA LEU A 219 -8.35 2.50 -6.04
C LEU A 219 -7.77 1.93 -4.74
N GLY A 220 -6.71 2.57 -4.25
CA GLY A 220 -6.06 2.24 -3.00
C GLY A 220 -5.48 3.46 -2.30
N LEU A 221 -4.90 3.20 -1.13
CA LEU A 221 -4.14 4.16 -0.34
C LEU A 221 -2.80 3.55 0.06
N SER A 222 -1.70 4.25 -0.20
CA SER A 222 -0.38 4.00 0.38
C SER A 222 -0.15 5.05 1.46
N ASP A 223 -0.14 4.64 2.73
CA ASP A 223 -0.30 5.54 3.87
C ASP A 223 0.89 5.47 4.84
N HIS A 224 1.39 6.64 5.22
CA HIS A 224 2.53 6.82 6.13
C HIS A 224 2.14 7.56 7.42
N THR A 225 0.84 7.71 7.71
CA THR A 225 0.34 8.34 8.94
C THR A 225 0.25 7.36 10.10
N PHE A 226 0.21 7.84 11.32
CA PHE A 226 -0.11 7.01 12.48
C PHE A 226 -1.60 6.65 12.54
N GLY A 227 -1.90 5.52 13.17
CA GLY A 227 -3.26 5.05 13.37
C GLY A 227 -3.93 4.58 12.07
N HIS A 228 -5.26 4.57 12.06
CA HIS A 228 -6.05 4.02 10.97
C HIS A 228 -7.17 4.95 10.45
N ALA A 229 -7.24 6.19 10.94
CA ALA A 229 -8.27 7.14 10.49
C ALA A 229 -8.23 7.40 8.97
N SER A 230 -7.02 7.59 8.41
CA SER A 230 -6.82 7.73 6.95
C SER A 230 -7.27 6.50 6.17
N VAL A 231 -7.03 5.30 6.74
CA VAL A 231 -7.45 4.03 6.13
C VAL A 231 -8.97 3.92 6.06
N LEU A 232 -9.67 4.18 7.18
CA LEU A 232 -11.13 4.13 7.23
C LEU A 232 -11.75 5.15 6.27
N GLY A 233 -11.24 6.38 6.25
CA GLY A 233 -11.67 7.40 5.29
C GLY A 233 -11.44 6.98 3.84
N ALA A 234 -10.30 6.40 3.51
CA ALA A 234 -10.02 5.92 2.16
C ALA A 234 -10.95 4.79 1.71
N VAL A 235 -11.21 3.82 2.60
CA VAL A 235 -12.12 2.69 2.34
C VAL A 235 -13.55 3.20 2.11
N THR A 236 -14.01 4.16 2.89
CA THR A 236 -15.31 4.84 2.70
C THR A 236 -15.37 5.52 1.34
N LEU A 237 -14.26 6.12 0.88
CA LEU A 237 -14.15 6.77 -0.44
C LEU A 237 -13.92 5.77 -1.59
N GLY A 238 -13.94 4.46 -1.33
CA GLY A 238 -13.88 3.41 -2.33
C GLY A 238 -12.51 2.80 -2.57
N ALA A 239 -11.51 3.08 -1.75
CA ALA A 239 -10.25 2.34 -1.78
C ALA A 239 -10.50 0.87 -1.38
N ARG A 240 -9.83 -0.05 -2.08
CA ARG A 240 -9.94 -1.51 -1.87
C ARG A 240 -8.58 -2.17 -1.65
N VAL A 241 -7.50 -1.41 -1.74
CA VAL A 241 -6.14 -1.87 -1.44
C VAL A 241 -5.47 -0.84 -0.53
N ILE A 242 -4.98 -1.28 0.60
CA ILE A 242 -4.32 -0.44 1.60
C ILE A 242 -2.90 -0.95 1.83
N GLU A 243 -1.93 -0.06 1.69
CA GLU A 243 -0.53 -0.33 1.98
C GLU A 243 -0.06 0.55 3.13
N LYS A 244 0.61 -0.03 4.12
CA LYS A 244 1.33 0.70 5.17
C LYS A 244 2.61 -0.06 5.54
N HIS A 245 3.61 0.67 6.01
CA HIS A 245 4.83 0.05 6.54
C HIS A 245 4.55 -0.79 7.78
N PHE A 246 5.32 -1.88 7.93
CA PHE A 246 5.18 -2.84 9.01
C PHE A 246 6.51 -3.12 9.69
N THR A 247 6.50 -3.15 11.02
CA THR A 247 7.66 -3.51 11.84
C THR A 247 7.25 -4.40 13.01
N ASP A 248 8.20 -5.06 13.64
CA ASP A 248 7.98 -5.74 14.92
C ASP A 248 8.14 -4.80 16.12
N ASN A 249 8.87 -3.70 15.97
CA ASN A 249 9.14 -2.73 17.05
C ASN A 249 9.49 -1.35 16.47
N ASN A 250 8.72 -0.32 16.83
CA ASN A 250 8.91 1.06 16.39
C ASN A 250 10.14 1.75 16.97
N ALA A 251 10.70 1.25 18.09
CA ALA A 251 11.90 1.81 18.71
C ALA A 251 13.21 1.40 18.02
N ARG A 252 13.15 0.53 16.98
CA ARG A 252 14.34 0.15 16.23
C ARG A 252 14.91 1.32 15.45
N VAL A 253 16.24 1.32 15.33
CA VAL A 253 16.95 2.26 14.46
C VAL A 253 16.90 1.74 13.03
N GLY A 254 16.35 2.53 12.11
CA GLY A 254 16.23 2.19 10.70
C GLY A 254 15.38 3.22 9.95
N PRO A 255 15.33 3.15 8.60
CA PRO A 255 14.65 4.16 7.82
C PRO A 255 13.14 4.21 8.05
N ASP A 256 12.50 3.05 8.27
CA ASP A 256 11.05 2.92 8.18
C ASP A 256 10.37 2.44 9.47
N HIS A 257 11.11 2.17 10.56
CA HIS A 257 10.54 1.61 11.77
C HIS A 257 9.62 2.58 12.52
N TYR A 258 10.04 3.83 12.65
CA TYR A 258 9.41 4.81 13.54
C TYR A 258 7.92 5.04 13.20
N PHE A 259 7.58 5.21 11.93
CA PHE A 259 6.21 5.49 11.48
C PHE A 259 5.44 4.24 11.03
N ALA A 260 6.09 3.06 11.00
CA ALA A 260 5.45 1.80 10.64
C ALA A 260 4.40 1.38 11.66
N MET A 261 3.47 0.54 11.25
CA MET A 261 2.57 -0.15 12.16
C MET A 261 3.25 -1.40 12.73
N ASN A 262 3.07 -1.66 14.01
CA ASN A 262 3.45 -2.91 14.66
C ASN A 262 2.28 -3.92 14.64
N PRO A 263 2.47 -5.19 15.06
CA PRO A 263 1.42 -6.20 15.00
C PRO A 263 0.10 -5.81 15.68
N LYS A 264 0.16 -5.12 16.82
CA LYS A 264 -1.02 -4.65 17.57
C LYS A 264 -1.79 -3.60 16.77
N THR A 265 -1.14 -2.51 16.41
CA THR A 265 -1.78 -1.41 15.67
C THR A 265 -2.23 -1.83 14.27
N TRP A 266 -1.54 -2.80 13.67
CA TRP A 266 -1.97 -3.39 12.40
C TRP A 266 -3.26 -4.18 12.56
N ARG A 267 -3.37 -5.01 13.62
CA ARG A 267 -4.58 -5.78 13.90
C ARG A 267 -5.77 -4.85 14.16
N GLU A 268 -5.58 -3.85 15.01
CA GLU A 268 -6.60 -2.82 15.28
C GLU A 268 -7.12 -2.16 13.99
N LYS A 269 -6.20 -1.80 13.07
CA LYS A 269 -6.57 -1.25 11.76
C LYS A 269 -7.42 -2.24 10.93
N VAL A 270 -7.03 -3.51 10.90
CA VAL A 270 -7.75 -4.53 10.12
C VAL A 270 -9.14 -4.72 10.70
N ASP A 271 -9.28 -4.85 12.01
CA ASP A 271 -10.57 -5.05 12.68
C ASP A 271 -11.48 -3.84 12.47
N ALA A 272 -11.01 -2.62 12.74
CA ALA A 272 -11.77 -1.40 12.49
C ALA A 272 -12.21 -1.26 11.01
N THR A 273 -11.39 -1.74 10.07
CA THR A 273 -11.79 -1.72 8.65
C THR A 273 -12.88 -2.75 8.37
N ARG A 274 -12.84 -3.93 8.99
CA ARG A 274 -13.91 -4.94 8.82
C ARG A 274 -15.22 -4.47 9.42
N ASP A 275 -15.18 -3.82 10.57
CA ASP A 275 -16.36 -3.22 11.22
C ASP A 275 -16.95 -2.11 10.33
N LEU A 276 -16.10 -1.25 9.77
CA LEU A 276 -16.53 -0.25 8.80
C LEU A 276 -17.19 -0.89 7.58
N GLU A 277 -16.56 -1.90 6.97
CA GLU A 277 -17.10 -2.59 5.79
C GLU A 277 -18.48 -3.20 6.08
N ALA A 278 -18.67 -3.79 7.26
CA ALA A 278 -19.95 -4.32 7.69
C ALA A 278 -21.02 -3.23 7.90
N SER A 279 -20.61 -2.02 8.29
CA SER A 279 -21.51 -0.89 8.55
C SER A 279 -21.91 -0.08 7.31
N LEU A 280 -21.23 -0.26 6.16
CA LEU A 280 -21.50 0.53 4.94
C LEU A 280 -22.86 0.24 4.30
N GLY A 281 -23.40 -0.97 4.46
CA GLY A 281 -24.70 -1.35 3.93
C GLY A 281 -24.79 -1.30 2.39
N ASP A 282 -26.01 -1.34 1.89
CA ASP A 282 -26.35 -1.30 0.45
C ASP A 282 -26.68 0.11 -0.08
N GLY A 283 -26.71 1.12 0.80
CA GLY A 283 -27.03 2.52 0.48
C GLY A 283 -28.53 2.80 0.29
N LEU A 284 -29.40 1.83 0.49
CA LEU A 284 -30.85 2.03 0.39
C LEU A 284 -31.43 2.34 1.76
N LYS A 285 -32.11 3.50 1.89
CA LYS A 285 -32.82 3.82 3.15
C LYS A 285 -34.07 3.00 3.27
N LYS A 286 -34.06 2.05 4.20
CA LYS A 286 -35.17 1.17 4.56
C LYS A 286 -35.19 0.96 6.08
N ILE A 287 -36.27 0.35 6.57
CA ILE A 287 -36.29 -0.14 7.95
C ILE A 287 -35.51 -1.44 7.97
N GLU A 288 -34.43 -1.46 8.74
CA GLU A 288 -33.62 -2.65 8.90
C GLU A 288 -34.31 -3.69 9.80
N LYS A 289 -33.95 -4.98 9.62
CA LYS A 289 -34.63 -6.08 10.34
C LYS A 289 -34.60 -5.93 11.86
N ASN A 290 -33.48 -5.41 12.39
CA ASN A 290 -33.34 -5.18 13.84
C ASN A 290 -34.11 -3.97 14.37
N GLU A 291 -34.68 -3.12 13.50
CA GLU A 291 -35.50 -1.95 13.90
C GLU A 291 -36.99 -2.29 13.97
N ASN A 292 -37.44 -3.47 13.53
CA ASN A 292 -38.88 -3.79 13.44
C ASN A 292 -39.62 -3.69 14.78
N ASN A 293 -39.01 -4.18 15.84
CA ASN A 293 -39.60 -4.09 17.19
C ASN A 293 -39.45 -2.68 17.77
N THR A 294 -38.29 -2.06 17.60
CA THR A 294 -37.96 -0.71 18.08
C THR A 294 -38.87 0.34 17.45
N LYS A 295 -39.21 0.18 16.16
CA LYS A 295 -40.15 1.04 15.44
C LYS A 295 -41.49 1.18 16.13
N ILE A 296 -42.01 0.11 16.72
CA ILE A 296 -43.32 0.10 17.40
C ILE A 296 -43.27 0.98 18.65
N VAL A 297 -42.17 0.91 19.39
CA VAL A 297 -42.01 1.57 20.69
C VAL A 297 -41.56 3.03 20.53
N GLN A 298 -40.68 3.33 19.58
CA GLN A 298 -40.06 4.65 19.50
C GLN A 298 -40.77 5.63 18.57
N ARG A 299 -41.68 5.17 17.69
CA ARG A 299 -42.43 6.09 16.84
C ARG A 299 -43.40 6.91 17.64
N ARG A 300 -43.34 8.22 17.52
CA ARG A 300 -44.34 9.14 18.07
C ARG A 300 -45.71 8.77 17.52
N ARG A 301 -46.67 8.52 18.41
CA ARG A 301 -48.08 8.28 18.09
C ARG A 301 -48.88 9.51 18.42
N ILE A 302 -50.00 9.72 17.69
CA ILE A 302 -51.01 10.67 18.09
C ILE A 302 -51.66 10.10 19.35
N THR A 303 -51.51 10.75 20.49
CA THR A 303 -52.28 10.45 21.68
C THR A 303 -53.58 11.22 21.59
N ALA A 304 -54.70 10.53 21.71
CA ALA A 304 -56.00 11.17 21.81
C ALA A 304 -56.12 12.02 23.08
#